data_2c1669395058a9ae669812e4eebba1e8
#
_entry.id   2c1669395058a9ae669812e4eebba1e8
#
_cell.length_a   1.000
_cell.length_b   1.000
_cell.length_c   1.000
_cell.angle_alpha   90.00
_cell.angle_beta   90.00
_cell.angle_gamma   90.00
#
_symmetry.space_group_name_H-M   'P 1'
#
loop_
_entity.id
_entity.type
_entity.pdbx_description
1 polymer ?
#
loop_
_entity_poly.entity_id
_entity_poly.type
_entity_poly.pdbx_seq_one_letter_code
_entity_poly.pdbx_strand_id
1 'polypeptide(L)'
;MKKVILAVVALFCKLHLLKPIQVARLKYFYKFHKMPNYEHPTDINEKINWNKFYGDTSRWADLADKYKVREYVQSLGLGDTLVKLYGRWDKASDIDWDRLPNQFVLKVNNGCGDILICRDKDKLDKATVIDTYDRLVSIKYGDVTGEPHYARIQPCVIAEELLDINKQSINTSSLIDYKVWCLNGKPYCIWCAWNRGKEGADTGVYDLDWNYHPEWSVFTEHYRQGKEILPKPKCFERMLEVASKLSEEFPILRVDLYEVNEKIYFGELTFTSLGG
;
A
#
# COMPACT_ATOMS: atom_id res chain seq x y z
N MET A 1 21.38 -17.38 9.22
CA MET A 1 22.19 -16.35 8.52
C MET A 1 21.32 -15.20 7.97
N LYS A 2 20.28 -15.45 7.18
CA LYS A 2 19.38 -14.42 6.59
C LYS A 2 18.81 -13.42 7.63
N LYS A 3 18.19 -13.91 8.71
CA LYS A 3 17.58 -13.07 9.75
C LYS A 3 18.62 -12.18 10.48
N VAL A 4 19.87 -12.64 10.62
CA VAL A 4 20.94 -11.89 11.29
C VAL A 4 21.42 -10.72 10.42
N ILE A 5 21.60 -10.93 9.11
CA ILE A 5 21.99 -9.86 8.17
C ILE A 5 20.93 -8.78 8.12
N LEU A 6 19.64 -9.14 8.02
CA LEU A 6 18.54 -8.17 8.03
C LEU A 6 18.46 -7.40 9.37
N ALA A 7 18.69 -8.07 10.50
CA ALA A 7 18.73 -7.42 11.81
C ALA A 7 19.90 -6.44 11.93
N VAL A 8 21.08 -6.80 11.42
CA VAL A 8 22.25 -5.92 11.38
C VAL A 8 21.98 -4.71 10.48
N VAL A 9 21.46 -4.91 9.29
CA VAL A 9 21.08 -3.80 8.38
C VAL A 9 20.06 -2.89 9.05
N ALA A 10 19.03 -3.44 9.71
CA ALA A 10 18.03 -2.66 10.43
C ALA A 10 18.64 -1.87 11.59
N LEU A 11 19.61 -2.44 12.31
CA LEU A 11 20.35 -1.75 13.36
C LEU A 11 21.16 -0.58 12.80
N PHE A 12 21.92 -0.79 11.71
CA PHE A 12 22.68 0.26 11.05
C PHE A 12 21.79 1.38 10.48
N CYS A 13 20.59 1.04 9.99
CA CYS A 13 19.59 2.03 9.58
C CYS A 13 19.11 2.86 10.78
N LYS A 14 18.74 2.20 11.90
CA LYS A 14 18.31 2.90 13.13
C LYS A 14 19.39 3.81 13.71
N LEU A 15 20.63 3.45 13.55
CA LEU A 15 21.78 4.27 13.97
C LEU A 15 22.19 5.33 12.93
N HIS A 16 21.43 5.48 11.84
CA HIS A 16 21.71 6.39 10.72
C HIS A 16 23.11 6.20 10.09
N LEU A 17 23.68 5.00 10.20
CA LEU A 17 25.00 4.66 9.64
C LEU A 17 24.93 4.30 8.16
N LEU A 18 23.73 4.00 7.63
CA LEU A 18 23.49 3.72 6.22
C LEU A 18 22.56 4.77 5.61
N LYS A 19 22.95 5.29 4.46
CA LYS A 19 22.06 6.14 3.65
C LYS A 19 20.95 5.27 3.03
N PRO A 20 19.73 5.82 2.78
CA PRO A 20 18.63 5.05 2.18
C PRO A 20 19.00 4.32 0.87
N ILE A 21 19.83 4.94 0.02
CA ILE A 21 20.30 4.31 -1.22
C ILE A 21 21.18 3.08 -0.98
N GLN A 22 21.97 3.07 0.11
CA GLN A 22 22.79 1.91 0.47
C GLN A 22 21.91 0.76 0.96
N VAL A 23 20.86 1.09 1.73
CA VAL A 23 19.85 0.12 2.16
C VAL A 23 19.15 -0.53 0.95
N ALA A 24 18.72 0.29 -0.01
CA ALA A 24 18.08 -0.20 -1.23
C ALA A 24 19.03 -1.10 -2.06
N ARG A 25 20.31 -0.71 -2.22
CA ARG A 25 21.33 -1.55 -2.90
C ARG A 25 21.52 -2.90 -2.22
N LEU A 26 21.60 -2.92 -0.88
CA LEU A 26 21.75 -4.14 -0.11
C LEU A 26 20.51 -5.05 -0.24
N LYS A 27 19.29 -4.48 -0.16
CA LYS A 27 18.05 -5.23 -0.37
C LYS A 27 17.96 -5.83 -1.76
N TYR A 28 18.30 -5.06 -2.79
CA TYR A 28 18.33 -5.51 -4.18
C TYR A 28 19.34 -6.63 -4.37
N PHE A 29 20.59 -6.44 -3.92
CA PHE A 29 21.64 -7.49 -3.96
C PHE A 29 21.18 -8.77 -3.27
N TYR A 30 20.57 -8.63 -2.09
CA TYR A 30 20.07 -9.76 -1.35
C TYR A 30 18.97 -10.54 -2.07
N LYS A 31 18.08 -9.82 -2.78
CA LYS A 31 16.95 -10.41 -3.50
C LYS A 31 17.37 -11.04 -4.84
N PHE A 32 18.23 -10.37 -5.59
CA PHE A 32 18.56 -10.71 -6.98
C PHE A 32 19.96 -11.28 -7.18
N HIS A 33 20.80 -11.32 -6.12
CA HIS A 33 22.19 -11.77 -6.14
C HIS A 33 23.09 -11.05 -7.18
N LYS A 34 22.70 -9.81 -7.55
CA LYS A 34 23.47 -8.89 -8.40
C LYS A 34 23.37 -7.48 -7.86
N MET A 35 24.38 -6.63 -8.11
CA MET A 35 24.31 -5.21 -7.75
C MET A 35 23.39 -4.48 -8.72
N PRO A 36 22.53 -3.54 -8.21
CA PRO A 36 21.68 -2.75 -9.09
C PRO A 36 22.49 -1.74 -9.89
N ASN A 37 22.10 -1.53 -11.15
CA ASN A 37 22.63 -0.48 -11.98
C ASN A 37 21.67 0.72 -12.03
N TYR A 38 21.90 1.70 -11.18
CA TYR A 38 21.05 2.90 -11.12
C TYR A 38 21.43 3.96 -12.14
N GLU A 39 22.58 3.84 -12.81
CA GLU A 39 22.97 4.75 -13.91
C GLU A 39 22.22 4.38 -15.20
N HIS A 40 22.05 3.08 -15.44
CA HIS A 40 21.35 2.54 -16.61
C HIS A 40 20.38 1.45 -16.16
N PRO A 41 19.22 1.81 -15.55
CA PRO A 41 18.27 0.85 -15.00
C PRO A 41 17.61 0.01 -16.10
N THR A 42 17.70 -1.32 -15.98
CA THR A 42 17.20 -2.27 -16.97
C THR A 42 15.92 -2.98 -16.55
N ASP A 43 15.71 -3.17 -15.24
CA ASP A 43 14.52 -3.80 -14.72
C ASP A 43 13.65 -2.82 -13.91
N ILE A 44 12.43 -3.25 -13.59
CA ILE A 44 11.44 -2.39 -12.91
C ILE A 44 11.91 -1.96 -11.52
N ASN A 45 12.62 -2.81 -10.78
CA ASN A 45 13.07 -2.48 -9.43
C ASN A 45 14.22 -1.46 -9.47
N GLU A 46 15.13 -1.58 -10.46
CA GLU A 46 16.17 -0.58 -10.71
C GLU A 46 15.54 0.78 -11.09
N LYS A 47 14.49 0.77 -11.94
CA LYS A 47 13.78 2.00 -12.36
C LYS A 47 13.03 2.65 -11.19
N ILE A 48 12.37 1.86 -10.33
CA ILE A 48 11.71 2.36 -9.12
C ILE A 48 12.75 3.00 -8.18
N ASN A 49 13.89 2.33 -7.96
CA ASN A 49 14.96 2.87 -7.13
C ASN A 49 15.61 4.11 -7.75
N TRP A 50 15.78 4.14 -9.08
CA TRP A 50 16.24 5.33 -9.77
C TRP A 50 15.31 6.52 -9.53
N ASN A 51 14.01 6.35 -9.74
CA ASN A 51 13.00 7.39 -9.45
C ASN A 51 13.05 7.84 -7.98
N LYS A 52 13.20 6.90 -7.05
CA LYS A 52 13.24 7.17 -5.61
C LYS A 52 14.43 8.04 -5.20
N PHE A 53 15.59 7.90 -5.82
CA PHE A 53 16.82 8.57 -5.40
C PHE A 53 17.26 9.71 -6.32
N TYR A 54 16.86 9.71 -7.58
CA TYR A 54 17.30 10.66 -8.59
C TYR A 54 16.15 11.41 -9.27
N GLY A 55 14.91 10.90 -9.15
CA GLY A 55 13.71 11.54 -9.68
C GLY A 55 13.16 12.61 -8.75
N ASP A 56 12.13 13.32 -9.20
CA ASP A 56 11.38 14.24 -8.36
C ASP A 56 10.44 13.47 -7.42
N THR A 57 10.75 13.50 -6.15
CA THR A 57 9.95 12.87 -5.08
C THR A 57 9.30 13.90 -4.16
N SER A 58 9.23 15.18 -4.56
CA SER A 58 8.70 16.27 -3.73
C SER A 58 7.30 16.00 -3.22
N ARG A 59 6.43 15.47 -4.08
CA ARG A 59 5.02 15.15 -3.78
C ARG A 59 4.81 13.76 -3.16
N TRP A 60 5.81 12.87 -3.20
CA TRP A 60 5.60 11.47 -2.80
C TRP A 60 5.17 11.30 -1.35
N ALA A 61 5.65 12.16 -0.46
CA ALA A 61 5.25 12.09 0.95
C ALA A 61 3.76 12.37 1.14
N ASP A 62 3.23 13.42 0.50
CA ASP A 62 1.80 13.78 0.61
C ASP A 62 0.92 12.75 -0.11
N LEU A 63 1.38 12.21 -1.23
CA LEU A 63 0.63 11.23 -2.03
C LEU A 63 0.69 9.79 -1.48
N ALA A 64 1.72 9.43 -0.71
CA ALA A 64 1.79 8.17 0.01
C ALA A 64 1.12 8.24 1.40
N ASP A 65 0.82 9.43 1.89
CA ASP A 65 0.07 9.68 3.13
C ASP A 65 -1.42 9.36 2.91
N LYS A 66 -1.95 8.33 3.59
CA LYS A 66 -3.35 7.87 3.44
C LYS A 66 -4.40 8.95 3.78
N TYR A 67 -4.00 9.99 4.53
CA TYR A 67 -4.88 11.13 4.83
C TYR A 67 -4.76 12.23 3.78
N LYS A 68 -3.54 12.70 3.49
CA LYS A 68 -3.31 13.83 2.58
C LYS A 68 -3.63 13.51 1.12
N VAL A 69 -3.38 12.28 0.66
CA VAL A 69 -3.69 11.85 -0.72
C VAL A 69 -5.15 12.08 -1.11
N ARG A 70 -6.04 12.17 -0.14
CA ARG A 70 -7.48 12.43 -0.36
C ARG A 70 -7.74 13.75 -1.07
N GLU A 71 -6.94 14.79 -0.78
CA GLU A 71 -7.03 16.08 -1.47
C GLU A 71 -6.66 15.96 -2.95
N TYR A 72 -5.62 15.19 -3.26
CA TYR A 72 -5.23 14.90 -4.65
C TYR A 72 -6.32 14.13 -5.40
N VAL A 73 -6.85 13.07 -4.79
CA VAL A 73 -7.96 12.29 -5.38
C VAL A 73 -9.18 13.19 -5.66
N GLN A 74 -9.53 14.08 -4.72
CA GLN A 74 -10.62 15.05 -4.90
C GLN A 74 -10.34 16.04 -6.03
N SER A 75 -9.11 16.56 -6.12
CA SER A 75 -8.73 17.54 -7.15
C SER A 75 -8.83 17.01 -8.57
N LEU A 76 -8.72 15.69 -8.74
CA LEU A 76 -8.91 15.00 -10.03
C LEU A 76 -10.38 14.63 -10.32
N GLY A 77 -11.32 15.07 -9.49
CA GLY A 77 -12.74 14.74 -9.64
C GLY A 77 -13.08 13.29 -9.30
N LEU A 78 -12.22 12.61 -8.52
CA LEU A 78 -12.39 11.20 -8.12
C LEU A 78 -12.83 11.06 -6.65
N GLY A 79 -13.38 12.11 -6.05
CA GLY A 79 -13.81 12.12 -4.66
C GLY A 79 -14.86 11.05 -4.31
N ASP A 80 -15.64 10.61 -5.32
CA ASP A 80 -16.59 9.51 -5.20
C ASP A 80 -15.93 8.16 -4.91
N THR A 81 -14.65 7.99 -5.22
CA THR A 81 -13.89 6.76 -4.93
C THR A 81 -13.35 6.71 -3.51
N LEU A 82 -13.37 7.81 -2.78
CA LEU A 82 -12.83 7.85 -1.42
C LEU A 82 -13.73 7.11 -0.43
N VAL A 83 -13.12 6.24 0.37
CA VAL A 83 -13.78 5.65 1.55
C VAL A 83 -14.14 6.78 2.52
N LYS A 84 -15.31 6.72 3.15
CA LYS A 84 -15.73 7.74 4.11
C LYS A 84 -14.75 7.81 5.28
N LEU A 85 -14.24 9.01 5.56
CA LEU A 85 -13.38 9.29 6.69
C LEU A 85 -14.24 9.71 7.89
N TYR A 86 -14.03 9.07 9.04
CA TYR A 86 -14.71 9.42 10.28
C TYR A 86 -13.91 10.36 11.17
N GLY A 87 -12.57 10.30 11.09
CA GLY A 87 -11.71 11.18 11.86
C GLY A 87 -10.23 10.98 11.57
N ARG A 88 -9.45 11.97 12.06
CA ARG A 88 -7.99 12.00 12.02
C ARG A 88 -7.48 12.57 13.33
N TRP A 89 -6.49 11.93 13.95
CA TRP A 89 -5.92 12.32 15.24
C TRP A 89 -4.40 12.18 15.21
N ASP A 90 -3.69 13.11 15.84
CA ASP A 90 -2.23 13.05 15.98
C ASP A 90 -1.79 11.94 16.93
N LYS A 91 -2.66 11.58 17.90
CA LYS A 91 -2.47 10.47 18.83
C LYS A 91 -3.76 9.66 18.95
N ALA A 92 -3.62 8.37 19.23
CA ALA A 92 -4.77 7.51 19.44
C ALA A 92 -5.51 7.83 20.75
N SER A 93 -4.81 8.38 21.75
CA SER A 93 -5.41 8.89 22.98
C SER A 93 -6.43 10.02 22.77
N ASP A 94 -6.36 10.71 21.62
CA ASP A 94 -7.27 11.81 21.28
C ASP A 94 -8.53 11.34 20.53
N ILE A 95 -8.66 10.03 20.27
CA ILE A 95 -9.81 9.48 19.53
C ILE A 95 -11.10 9.70 20.32
N ASP A 96 -12.05 10.41 19.68
CA ASP A 96 -13.41 10.54 20.18
C ASP A 96 -14.22 9.29 19.80
N TRP A 97 -14.17 8.28 20.68
CA TRP A 97 -14.82 7.00 20.46
C TRP A 97 -16.34 7.10 20.33
N ASP A 98 -16.97 8.11 20.94
CA ASP A 98 -18.43 8.26 20.92
C ASP A 98 -18.93 8.71 19.55
N ARG A 99 -18.09 9.45 18.80
CA ARG A 99 -18.39 9.86 17.42
C ARG A 99 -18.13 8.77 16.38
N LEU A 100 -17.38 7.72 16.72
CA LEU A 100 -17.15 6.62 15.80
C LEU A 100 -18.39 5.71 15.74
N PRO A 101 -18.76 5.21 14.53
CA PRO A 101 -19.81 4.20 14.38
C PRO A 101 -19.39 2.89 15.07
N ASN A 102 -20.32 1.92 15.15
CA ASN A 102 -20.01 0.62 15.73
C ASN A 102 -18.97 -0.18 14.92
N GLN A 103 -18.91 0.07 13.60
CA GLN A 103 -17.97 -0.60 12.71
C GLN A 103 -17.12 0.42 11.97
N PHE A 104 -15.80 0.22 11.99
CA PHE A 104 -14.82 1.10 11.32
C PHE A 104 -13.49 0.38 11.13
N VAL A 105 -12.60 1.03 10.39
CA VAL A 105 -11.20 0.63 10.23
C VAL A 105 -10.31 1.72 10.81
N LEU A 106 -9.38 1.36 11.73
CA LEU A 106 -8.30 2.24 12.16
C LEU A 106 -7.01 1.87 11.43
N LYS A 107 -6.23 2.87 11.04
CA LYS A 107 -4.90 2.69 10.46
C LYS A 107 -4.04 3.93 10.70
N VAL A 108 -2.70 3.75 10.69
CA VAL A 108 -1.78 4.86 10.60
C VAL A 108 -1.64 5.29 9.14
N ASN A 109 -1.42 6.59 8.91
CA ASN A 109 -1.37 7.15 7.56
C ASN A 109 -0.08 6.82 6.80
N ASN A 110 1.02 6.49 7.48
CA ASN A 110 2.37 6.33 6.92
C ASN A 110 2.92 4.91 6.91
N GLY A 111 2.14 3.91 7.33
CA GLY A 111 2.59 2.52 7.46
C GLY A 111 1.92 1.56 6.49
N CYS A 112 2.35 0.30 6.51
CA CYS A 112 1.67 -0.81 5.87
C CYS A 112 1.43 -1.96 6.87
N GLY A 113 0.23 -2.56 6.83
CA GLY A 113 -0.10 -3.75 7.60
C GLY A 113 -0.67 -3.52 8.99
N ASP A 114 -0.55 -2.33 9.57
CA ASP A 114 -1.06 -2.01 10.92
C ASP A 114 -2.51 -1.51 10.82
N ILE A 115 -3.43 -2.44 10.51
CA ILE A 115 -4.86 -2.14 10.31
C ILE A 115 -5.67 -2.87 11.37
N LEU A 116 -6.50 -2.12 12.11
CA LEU A 116 -7.52 -2.67 12.99
C LEU A 116 -8.89 -2.62 12.29
N ILE A 117 -9.48 -3.78 12.08
CA ILE A 117 -10.87 -3.91 11.61
C ILE A 117 -11.75 -4.06 12.83
N CYS A 118 -12.44 -2.98 13.22
CA CYS A 118 -13.41 -3.00 14.29
C CYS A 118 -14.80 -3.36 13.72
N ARG A 119 -15.33 -4.52 14.14
CA ARG A 119 -16.68 -4.99 13.75
C ARG A 119 -17.72 -4.76 14.83
N ASP A 120 -17.26 -4.45 16.04
CA ASP A 120 -18.11 -4.19 17.22
C ASP A 120 -17.32 -3.34 18.21
N LYS A 121 -17.61 -2.04 18.25
CA LYS A 121 -16.92 -1.06 19.10
C LYS A 121 -17.06 -1.36 20.60
N ASP A 122 -18.18 -1.96 21.00
CA ASP A 122 -18.46 -2.24 22.42
C ASP A 122 -17.59 -3.39 22.95
N LYS A 123 -17.08 -4.25 22.05
CA LYS A 123 -16.14 -5.33 22.39
C LYS A 123 -14.67 -4.94 22.26
N LEU A 124 -14.38 -3.68 21.84
CA LEU A 124 -13.03 -3.24 21.61
C LEU A 124 -12.31 -2.92 22.93
N ASP A 125 -11.15 -3.50 23.15
CA ASP A 125 -10.23 -3.06 24.20
C ASP A 125 -9.55 -1.75 23.77
N LYS A 126 -10.22 -0.64 24.08
CA LYS A 126 -9.78 0.71 23.70
C LYS A 126 -8.41 1.03 24.29
N ALA A 127 -8.07 0.56 25.49
CA ALA A 127 -6.80 0.83 26.14
C ALA A 127 -5.65 0.19 25.36
N THR A 128 -5.77 -1.08 24.99
CA THR A 128 -4.79 -1.79 24.14
C THR A 128 -4.67 -1.14 22.75
N VAL A 129 -5.78 -0.67 22.17
CA VAL A 129 -5.76 0.01 20.87
C VAL A 129 -5.01 1.34 20.98
N ILE A 130 -5.27 2.16 21.98
CA ILE A 130 -4.60 3.44 22.22
C ILE A 130 -3.08 3.22 22.34
N ASP A 131 -2.65 2.32 23.23
CA ASP A 131 -1.24 2.01 23.43
C ASP A 131 -0.56 1.56 22.13
N THR A 132 -1.22 0.68 21.38
CA THR A 132 -0.72 0.17 20.11
C THR A 132 -0.54 1.28 19.09
N TYR A 133 -1.55 2.12 18.87
CA TYR A 133 -1.53 3.16 17.83
C TYR A 133 -0.67 4.36 18.23
N ASP A 134 -0.59 4.73 19.52
CA ASP A 134 0.34 5.77 20.01
C ASP A 134 1.80 5.34 19.80
N ARG A 135 2.08 4.03 19.96
CA ARG A 135 3.39 3.48 19.59
C ARG A 135 3.62 3.51 18.07
N LEU A 136 2.63 3.13 17.26
CA LEU A 136 2.76 3.11 15.80
C LEU A 136 3.01 4.51 15.22
N VAL A 137 2.33 5.55 15.68
CA VAL A 137 2.58 6.93 15.22
C VAL A 137 3.95 7.47 15.64
N SER A 138 4.60 6.86 16.64
CA SER A 138 5.98 7.22 17.02
C SER A 138 7.05 6.64 16.09
N ILE A 139 6.69 5.70 15.20
CA ILE A 139 7.64 5.02 14.30
C ILE A 139 7.86 5.85 13.04
N LYS A 140 9.12 6.21 12.77
CA LYS A 140 9.55 6.80 11.50
C LYS A 140 9.74 5.69 10.47
N TYR A 141 8.69 5.36 9.75
CA TYR A 141 8.62 4.21 8.86
C TYR A 141 9.71 4.20 7.77
N GLY A 142 10.00 5.34 7.15
CA GLY A 142 10.92 5.46 6.01
C GLY A 142 12.40 5.21 6.33
N ASP A 143 12.82 5.41 7.57
CA ASP A 143 14.24 5.35 7.95
C ASP A 143 14.81 3.92 7.85
N VAL A 144 13.99 2.91 8.17
CA VAL A 144 14.42 1.49 8.18
C VAL A 144 14.19 0.79 6.84
N THR A 145 13.26 1.32 6.05
CA THR A 145 12.85 0.69 4.79
C THR A 145 13.68 1.11 3.59
N GLY A 146 14.45 2.20 3.71
CA GLY A 146 15.17 2.81 2.59
C GLY A 146 14.23 3.58 1.65
N GLU A 147 13.14 4.11 2.19
CA GLU A 147 12.07 4.81 1.47
C GLU A 147 11.89 6.23 2.05
N PRO A 148 12.77 7.18 1.71
CA PRO A 148 12.87 8.48 2.39
C PRO A 148 11.60 9.33 2.32
N HIS A 149 10.70 9.10 1.37
CA HIS A 149 9.43 9.82 1.29
C HIS A 149 8.50 9.48 2.46
N TYR A 150 8.50 8.24 2.96
CA TYR A 150 7.72 7.90 4.16
C TYR A 150 8.25 8.57 5.43
N ALA A 151 9.57 8.83 5.53
CA ALA A 151 10.14 9.54 6.67
C ALA A 151 9.72 11.01 6.76
N ARG A 152 9.20 11.58 5.65
CA ARG A 152 8.68 12.96 5.58
C ARG A 152 7.19 13.07 5.93
N ILE A 153 6.48 11.94 6.04
CA ILE A 153 5.06 11.93 6.42
C ILE A 153 4.95 12.21 7.91
N GLN A 154 4.11 13.18 8.27
CA GLN A 154 3.73 13.40 9.67
C GLN A 154 2.73 12.29 10.09
N PRO A 155 3.11 11.39 11.01
CA PRO A 155 2.24 10.29 11.39
C PRO A 155 0.95 10.75 12.05
N CYS A 156 -0.14 10.08 11.76
CA CYS A 156 -1.41 10.24 12.44
C CYS A 156 -2.24 8.96 12.35
N VAL A 157 -3.27 8.85 13.21
CA VAL A 157 -4.28 7.80 13.15
C VAL A 157 -5.47 8.31 12.36
N ILE A 158 -6.01 7.48 11.48
CA ILE A 158 -7.26 7.76 10.76
C ILE A 158 -8.27 6.64 10.99
N ALA A 159 -9.55 7.02 11.06
CA ALA A 159 -10.66 6.09 11.08
C ALA A 159 -11.48 6.22 9.80
N GLU A 160 -11.73 5.11 9.14
CA GLU A 160 -12.51 5.04 7.90
C GLU A 160 -13.64 4.03 7.98
N GLU A 161 -14.57 4.15 7.07
CA GLU A 161 -15.68 3.20 6.90
C GLU A 161 -15.14 1.79 6.64
N LEU A 162 -15.75 0.81 7.32
CA LEU A 162 -15.50 -0.60 7.04
C LEU A 162 -16.31 -1.01 5.80
N LEU A 163 -15.62 -1.27 4.70
CA LEU A 163 -16.25 -1.79 3.49
C LEU A 163 -16.75 -3.23 3.72
N ASP A 164 -17.98 -3.50 3.28
CA ASP A 164 -18.62 -4.80 3.46
C ASP A 164 -18.13 -5.80 2.41
N ILE A 165 -17.32 -6.77 2.84
CA ILE A 165 -16.77 -7.80 1.96
C ILE A 165 -17.84 -8.67 1.28
N ASN A 166 -19.04 -8.80 1.89
CA ASN A 166 -20.13 -9.58 1.31
C ASN A 166 -20.78 -8.90 0.10
N LYS A 167 -20.45 -7.62 -0.14
CA LYS A 167 -20.91 -6.85 -1.30
C LYS A 167 -19.92 -6.82 -2.46
N GLN A 168 -18.84 -7.58 -2.37
CA GLN A 168 -17.95 -7.78 -3.51
C GLN A 168 -18.62 -8.66 -4.56
N SER A 169 -18.26 -8.46 -5.84
CA SER A 169 -18.74 -9.31 -6.95
C SER A 169 -18.26 -10.76 -6.83
N ILE A 170 -17.16 -10.98 -6.12
CA ILE A 170 -16.47 -12.25 -5.96
C ILE A 170 -16.39 -12.59 -4.48
N ASN A 171 -16.78 -13.80 -4.11
CA ASN A 171 -16.76 -14.24 -2.72
C ASN A 171 -15.33 -14.63 -2.31
N THR A 172 -14.75 -13.83 -1.41
CA THR A 172 -13.41 -14.04 -0.85
C THR A 172 -13.43 -13.72 0.66
N SER A 173 -12.47 -14.23 1.41
CA SER A 173 -12.42 -14.03 2.87
C SER A 173 -11.90 -12.63 3.29
N SER A 174 -11.42 -11.83 2.34
CA SER A 174 -10.99 -10.43 2.53
C SER A 174 -11.41 -9.58 1.34
N LEU A 175 -11.28 -8.25 1.42
CA LEU A 175 -11.36 -7.41 0.24
C LEU A 175 -10.33 -7.88 -0.80
N ILE A 176 -10.72 -7.86 -2.09
CA ILE A 176 -9.79 -8.05 -3.20
C ILE A 176 -9.08 -6.73 -3.43
N ASP A 177 -7.77 -6.78 -3.35
CA ASP A 177 -6.85 -5.66 -3.53
C ASP A 177 -6.41 -5.66 -5.00
N TYR A 178 -6.98 -4.78 -5.82
CA TYR A 178 -6.62 -4.62 -7.24
C TYR A 178 -5.51 -3.59 -7.35
N LYS A 179 -4.29 -4.06 -7.56
CA LYS A 179 -3.09 -3.22 -7.63
C LYS A 179 -2.74 -2.96 -9.09
N VAL A 180 -3.24 -1.85 -9.60
CA VAL A 180 -3.03 -1.46 -10.99
C VAL A 180 -1.64 -0.83 -11.13
N TRP A 181 -0.76 -1.51 -11.84
CA TRP A 181 0.54 -0.97 -12.22
C TRP A 181 0.38 -0.04 -13.40
N CYS A 182 0.85 1.19 -13.25
CA CYS A 182 0.80 2.22 -14.28
C CYS A 182 2.21 2.65 -14.67
N LEU A 183 2.45 2.74 -15.97
CA LEU A 183 3.72 3.19 -16.57
C LEU A 183 3.43 4.42 -17.44
N ASN A 184 4.06 5.55 -17.13
CA ASN A 184 3.84 6.84 -17.82
C ASN A 184 2.34 7.19 -17.93
N GLY A 185 1.60 7.08 -16.81
CA GLY A 185 0.19 7.39 -16.72
C GLY A 185 -0.76 6.37 -17.35
N LYS A 186 -0.24 5.23 -17.83
CA LYS A 186 -1.07 4.21 -18.50
C LYS A 186 -1.07 2.92 -17.68
N PRO A 187 -2.24 2.35 -17.36
CA PRO A 187 -2.35 1.00 -16.82
C PRO A 187 -1.59 -0.01 -17.69
N TYR A 188 -0.90 -0.94 -17.05
CA TYR A 188 -0.11 -1.97 -17.72
C TYR A 188 -0.57 -3.38 -17.35
N CYS A 189 -0.72 -3.66 -16.06
CA CYS A 189 -1.21 -4.92 -15.54
C CYS A 189 -1.84 -4.72 -14.16
N ILE A 190 -2.62 -5.71 -13.73
CA ILE A 190 -3.26 -5.72 -12.42
C ILE A 190 -2.73 -6.90 -11.60
N TRP A 191 -2.05 -6.59 -10.50
CA TRP A 191 -1.68 -7.59 -9.51
C TRP A 191 -2.76 -7.64 -8.43
N CYS A 192 -3.47 -8.75 -8.33
CA CYS A 192 -4.55 -8.94 -7.37
C CYS A 192 -4.08 -9.69 -6.13
N ALA A 193 -4.60 -9.32 -4.95
CA ALA A 193 -4.42 -10.08 -3.72
C ALA A 193 -5.77 -10.25 -3.00
N TRP A 194 -6.07 -11.48 -2.60
CA TRP A 194 -7.32 -11.84 -1.91
C TRP A 194 -7.08 -12.91 -0.86
N ASN A 195 -8.11 -13.29 -0.13
CA ASN A 195 -8.02 -14.26 0.97
C ASN A 195 -6.87 -13.94 1.94
N ARG A 196 -6.70 -12.66 2.24
CA ARG A 196 -5.63 -12.14 3.09
C ARG A 196 -5.87 -12.52 4.54
N GLY A 197 -4.89 -13.15 5.16
CA GLY A 197 -4.91 -13.57 6.56
C GLY A 197 -3.51 -13.59 7.18
N LYS A 198 -3.40 -14.15 8.37
CA LYS A 198 -2.11 -14.26 9.09
C LYS A 198 -1.05 -15.05 8.32
N GLU A 199 -1.47 -16.02 7.53
CA GLU A 199 -0.60 -16.90 6.74
C GLU A 199 -0.27 -16.33 5.35
N GLY A 200 -0.74 -15.13 5.01
CA GLY A 200 -0.49 -14.47 3.74
C GLY A 200 -1.76 -14.22 2.92
N ALA A 201 -1.61 -14.15 1.60
CA ALA A 201 -2.69 -13.89 0.65
C ALA A 201 -2.53 -14.75 -0.60
N ASP A 202 -3.64 -15.04 -1.25
CA ASP A 202 -3.67 -15.56 -2.61
C ASP A 202 -3.43 -14.41 -3.59
N THR A 203 -2.70 -14.65 -4.67
CA THR A 203 -2.33 -13.59 -5.62
C THR A 203 -2.39 -14.08 -7.06
N GLY A 204 -2.61 -13.13 -7.97
CA GLY A 204 -2.59 -13.38 -9.40
C GLY A 204 -2.33 -12.10 -10.17
N VAL A 205 -1.78 -12.21 -11.37
CA VAL A 205 -1.54 -11.08 -12.27
C VAL A 205 -2.37 -11.24 -13.53
N TYR A 206 -2.91 -10.13 -13.97
CA TYR A 206 -3.79 -10.05 -15.13
C TYR A 206 -3.34 -8.92 -16.05
N ASP A 207 -3.44 -9.13 -17.36
CA ASP A 207 -3.29 -8.07 -18.35
C ASP A 207 -4.56 -7.19 -18.43
N LEU A 208 -4.58 -6.24 -19.36
CA LEU A 208 -5.73 -5.34 -19.53
C LEU A 208 -6.92 -6.00 -20.25
N ASP A 209 -6.73 -7.17 -20.86
CA ASP A 209 -7.79 -8.00 -21.43
C ASP A 209 -8.33 -9.02 -20.42
N TRP A 210 -7.77 -8.99 -19.17
CA TRP A 210 -8.04 -9.89 -18.06
C TRP A 210 -7.56 -11.34 -18.28
N ASN A 211 -6.52 -11.52 -19.11
CA ASN A 211 -5.84 -12.81 -19.18
C ASN A 211 -4.92 -12.99 -17.99
N TYR A 212 -4.91 -14.19 -17.42
CA TYR A 212 -4.10 -14.56 -16.27
C TYR A 212 -2.64 -14.86 -16.67
N HIS A 213 -1.68 -14.19 -16.02
CA HIS A 213 -0.25 -14.27 -16.29
C HIS A 213 0.56 -14.67 -15.04
N PRO A 214 0.53 -15.94 -14.63
CA PRO A 214 1.29 -16.39 -13.45
C PRO A 214 2.81 -16.15 -13.60
N GLU A 215 3.34 -16.17 -14.80
CA GLU A 215 4.75 -15.92 -15.11
C GLU A 215 5.20 -14.46 -14.86
N TRP A 216 4.26 -13.51 -14.68
CA TRP A 216 4.57 -12.13 -14.35
C TRP A 216 4.69 -11.89 -12.85
N SER A 217 4.53 -12.91 -12.02
CA SER A 217 4.62 -12.79 -10.56
C SER A 217 5.67 -13.73 -9.98
N VAL A 218 6.24 -13.30 -8.85
CA VAL A 218 7.07 -14.16 -8.01
C VAL A 218 6.27 -14.55 -6.79
N PHE A 219 5.86 -15.81 -6.73
CA PHE A 219 5.13 -16.34 -5.59
C PHE A 219 6.06 -16.66 -4.42
N THR A 220 5.55 -16.47 -3.21
CA THR A 220 6.25 -16.70 -1.94
C THR A 220 5.31 -17.43 -0.99
N GLU A 221 5.79 -17.83 0.19
CA GLU A 221 4.92 -18.38 1.25
C GLU A 221 3.84 -17.38 1.68
N HIS A 222 4.18 -16.08 1.70
CA HIS A 222 3.25 -15.01 2.08
C HIS A 222 2.32 -14.58 0.94
N TYR A 223 2.80 -14.54 -0.29
CA TYR A 223 2.02 -14.23 -1.50
C TYR A 223 1.99 -15.46 -2.39
N ARG A 224 0.98 -16.31 -2.19
CA ARG A 224 0.85 -17.60 -2.88
C ARG A 224 0.17 -17.40 -4.21
N GLN A 225 0.47 -18.26 -5.16
CA GLN A 225 -0.36 -18.35 -6.37
C GLN A 225 -1.77 -18.75 -5.98
N GLY A 226 -2.74 -17.94 -6.39
CA GLY A 226 -4.15 -18.23 -6.16
C GLY A 226 -4.56 -19.56 -6.81
N LYS A 227 -5.34 -20.34 -6.08
CA LYS A 227 -5.89 -21.62 -6.62
C LYS A 227 -6.96 -21.37 -7.68
N GLU A 228 -7.64 -20.25 -7.58
CA GLU A 228 -8.72 -19.84 -8.48
C GLU A 228 -8.28 -18.62 -9.29
N ILE A 229 -8.63 -18.61 -10.57
CA ILE A 229 -8.51 -17.42 -11.43
C ILE A 229 -9.69 -16.53 -11.12
N LEU A 230 -9.40 -15.28 -10.73
CA LEU A 230 -10.46 -14.32 -10.45
C LEU A 230 -11.19 -13.95 -11.75
N PRO A 231 -12.52 -13.90 -11.76
CA PRO A 231 -13.27 -13.33 -12.87
C PRO A 231 -12.99 -11.84 -12.99
N LYS A 232 -13.19 -11.29 -14.21
CA LYS A 232 -13.04 -9.85 -14.47
C LYS A 232 -14.01 -9.07 -13.57
N PRO A 233 -13.55 -8.04 -12.81
CA PRO A 233 -14.42 -7.23 -11.99
C PRO A 233 -15.42 -6.45 -12.83
N LYS A 234 -16.61 -6.21 -12.30
CA LYS A 234 -17.69 -5.53 -13.04
C LYS A 234 -17.32 -4.09 -13.39
N CYS A 235 -16.60 -3.40 -12.50
CA CYS A 235 -16.18 -2.02 -12.70
C CYS A 235 -14.79 -1.88 -13.30
N PHE A 236 -14.33 -2.87 -14.08
CA PHE A 236 -12.94 -2.91 -14.58
C PHE A 236 -12.57 -1.66 -15.39
N GLU A 237 -13.41 -1.23 -16.31
CA GLU A 237 -13.12 -0.04 -17.15
C GLU A 237 -13.02 1.23 -16.28
N ARG A 238 -13.90 1.37 -15.28
CA ARG A 238 -13.80 2.48 -14.32
C ARG A 238 -12.53 2.39 -13.47
N MET A 239 -12.10 1.19 -13.10
CA MET A 239 -10.85 0.94 -12.38
C MET A 239 -9.66 1.43 -13.19
N LEU A 240 -9.59 1.12 -14.50
CA LEU A 240 -8.51 1.58 -15.38
C LEU A 240 -8.54 3.09 -15.57
N GLU A 241 -9.73 3.70 -15.73
CA GLU A 241 -9.88 5.14 -15.82
C GLU A 241 -9.35 5.86 -14.56
N VAL A 242 -9.75 5.37 -13.38
CA VAL A 242 -9.31 5.93 -12.08
C VAL A 242 -7.78 5.80 -11.95
N ALA A 243 -7.24 4.62 -12.26
CA ALA A 243 -5.80 4.38 -12.18
C ALA A 243 -5.01 5.26 -13.15
N SER A 244 -5.50 5.43 -14.39
CA SER A 244 -4.88 6.31 -15.39
C SER A 244 -4.84 7.76 -14.91
N LYS A 245 -5.96 8.32 -14.44
CA LYS A 245 -6.01 9.70 -13.94
C LYS A 245 -5.07 9.93 -12.76
N LEU A 246 -5.04 8.98 -11.80
CA LEU A 246 -4.18 9.08 -10.62
C LEU A 246 -2.69 8.96 -10.94
N SER A 247 -2.33 8.33 -12.04
CA SER A 247 -0.95 8.05 -12.41
C SER A 247 -0.40 8.95 -13.53
N GLU A 248 -1.19 9.85 -14.10
CA GLU A 248 -0.87 10.61 -15.32
C GLU A 248 0.49 11.30 -15.27
N GLU A 249 0.86 11.88 -14.13
CA GLU A 249 2.10 12.64 -13.94
C GLU A 249 3.32 11.78 -13.52
N PHE A 250 3.13 10.45 -13.33
CA PHE A 250 4.17 9.62 -12.76
C PHE A 250 4.70 8.58 -13.74
N PRO A 251 6.04 8.44 -13.86
CA PRO A 251 6.63 7.45 -14.76
C PRO A 251 6.34 6.01 -14.32
N ILE A 252 6.26 5.75 -13.02
CA ILE A 252 5.89 4.45 -12.45
C ILE A 252 5.06 4.72 -11.20
N LEU A 253 3.85 4.18 -11.16
CA LEU A 253 2.99 4.25 -9.99
C LEU A 253 2.12 2.98 -9.91
N ARG A 254 1.92 2.47 -8.71
CA ARG A 254 0.91 1.45 -8.42
C ARG A 254 -0.27 2.11 -7.73
N VAL A 255 -1.44 1.92 -8.27
CA VAL A 255 -2.71 2.42 -7.73
C VAL A 255 -3.48 1.24 -7.16
N ASP A 256 -3.71 1.24 -5.86
CA ASP A 256 -4.42 0.16 -5.17
C ASP A 256 -5.89 0.53 -5.03
N LEU A 257 -6.77 -0.32 -5.53
CA LEU A 257 -8.21 -0.10 -5.62
C LEU A 257 -8.99 -1.31 -5.09
N TYR A 258 -10.23 -1.07 -4.66
CA TYR A 258 -11.19 -2.11 -4.29
C TYR A 258 -12.47 -1.97 -5.12
N GLU A 259 -13.19 -3.07 -5.32
CA GLU A 259 -14.55 -3.07 -5.88
C GLU A 259 -15.52 -3.63 -4.84
N VAL A 260 -16.47 -2.81 -4.40
CA VAL A 260 -17.53 -3.22 -3.47
C VAL A 260 -18.85 -2.62 -3.94
N ASN A 261 -19.88 -3.44 -4.07
CA ASN A 261 -21.22 -3.02 -4.52
C ASN A 261 -21.20 -2.28 -5.87
N GLU A 262 -20.44 -2.83 -6.82
CA GLU A 262 -20.27 -2.25 -8.17
C GLU A 262 -19.75 -0.80 -8.16
N LYS A 263 -18.94 -0.47 -7.17
CA LYS A 263 -18.29 0.83 -7.01
C LYS A 263 -16.80 0.65 -6.72
N ILE A 264 -15.98 1.51 -7.33
CA ILE A 264 -14.55 1.55 -7.09
C ILE A 264 -14.26 2.39 -5.85
N TYR A 265 -13.40 1.87 -5.00
CA TYR A 265 -12.84 2.58 -3.85
C TYR A 265 -11.33 2.68 -3.96
N PHE A 266 -10.82 3.87 -3.68
CA PHE A 266 -9.41 4.17 -3.63
C PHE A 266 -8.79 3.61 -2.33
N GLY A 267 -7.67 2.90 -2.45
CA GLY A 267 -6.88 2.38 -1.34
C GLY A 267 -5.65 3.21 -1.04
N GLU A 268 -4.66 3.19 -1.93
CA GLU A 268 -3.41 3.94 -1.77
C GLU A 268 -2.68 4.14 -3.11
N LEU A 269 -1.74 5.10 -3.13
CA LEU A 269 -0.71 5.23 -4.16
C LEU A 269 0.61 4.67 -3.65
N THR A 270 1.23 3.79 -4.42
CA THR A 270 2.49 3.15 -4.05
C THR A 270 3.58 3.47 -5.08
N PHE A 271 4.56 4.26 -4.68
CA PHE A 271 5.71 4.65 -5.52
C PHE A 271 6.83 3.61 -5.47
N THR A 272 6.94 2.88 -4.38
CA THR A 272 8.05 1.95 -4.11
C THR A 272 7.52 0.60 -3.66
N SER A 273 6.90 -0.12 -4.58
CA SER A 273 6.38 -1.46 -4.28
C SER A 273 7.50 -2.36 -3.75
N LEU A 274 7.29 -2.97 -2.57
CA LEU A 274 8.27 -3.80 -1.84
C LEU A 274 9.61 -3.08 -1.56
N GLY A 275 9.60 -1.74 -1.59
CA GLY A 275 10.78 -0.92 -1.35
C GLY A 275 11.62 -0.64 -2.61
N GLY A 276 11.17 -1.13 -3.78
CA GLY A 276 11.86 -0.98 -5.06
C GLY A 276 12.80 -2.10 -5.41
#